data_363c89436b05185a1f91a5a33b0e0dc3
#
_entry.id   363c89436b05185a1f91a5a33b0e0dc3
#
_cell.length_a   1.000
_cell.length_b   1.000
_cell.length_c   1.000
_cell.angle_alpha   90.00
_cell.angle_beta   90.00
_cell.angle_gamma   90.00
#
_symmetry.space_group_name_H-M   'P 1'
#
loop_
_entity.id
_entity.type
_entity.pdbx_description
1 polymer ?
#
loop_
_entity_poly.entity_id
_entity_poly.type
_entity_poly.pdbx_seq_one_letter_code
_entity_poly.pdbx_strand_id
1 'polypeptide(L)'
;MIVSRFAAPLVAVCTLLGLTLIAEPVLAEPYLAVANGFKCAQCHTNPTGGGKRNVFGMTYARTQLARRTVLSDEASPGWNSSVNKWLGIGGDYRGGYSDVDVPRRSDDSQAGVTKSTVYVEVKAVPDILTFYFDEQVSPGNSLGRERYALWTPARGKYTVKAGQFFLPYGLRLQDDTAFVRQRSGINFDTPDDGVELGLELPKWSAQLAATNGTAGGGSEPGKDQTSLSATYIQPRWRVGASYNLNDDPRGDRTMYALFGGWNTGPIAWLAELDLITDDVPGFGSRDIYATLVEGNWRFGTGHNLKATYEFLDPSDAASEDEQERYSVVWEHSPIQFLQTRVGFRAYNGVPGLPLTNRDEFFAELHVYF
;
A
#
# COMPACT_ATOMS: atom_id res chain seq x y z
N MET A 1 18.82 -31.01 3.86
CA MET A 1 18.01 -30.67 5.04
C MET A 1 16.95 -29.61 4.77
N ILE A 2 17.01 -28.85 3.67
CA ILE A 2 16.06 -27.77 3.31
C ILE A 2 14.68 -28.30 2.87
N VAL A 3 14.61 -29.43 2.19
CA VAL A 3 13.37 -29.95 1.61
C VAL A 3 12.34 -30.47 2.63
N SER A 4 12.76 -30.90 3.83
CA SER A 4 11.85 -31.43 4.85
C SER A 4 11.13 -30.36 5.68
N ARG A 5 11.66 -29.13 5.73
CA ARG A 5 11.05 -28.03 6.50
C ARG A 5 9.87 -27.34 5.76
N PHE A 6 9.80 -27.48 4.43
CA PHE A 6 8.72 -26.87 3.63
C PHE A 6 7.49 -27.77 3.45
N ALA A 7 7.56 -29.04 3.81
CA ALA A 7 6.43 -29.97 3.65
C ALA A 7 5.27 -29.65 4.61
N ALA A 8 5.56 -29.25 5.83
CA ALA A 8 4.53 -28.94 6.83
C ALA A 8 3.70 -27.69 6.48
N PRO A 9 4.30 -26.55 6.09
CA PRO A 9 3.51 -25.36 5.70
C PRO A 9 2.73 -25.59 4.39
N LEU A 10 3.25 -26.38 3.46
CA LEU A 10 2.53 -26.69 2.21
C LEU A 10 1.26 -27.50 2.46
N VAL A 11 1.30 -28.45 3.40
CA VAL A 11 0.13 -29.23 3.82
C VAL A 11 -0.89 -28.35 4.56
N ALA A 12 -0.44 -27.40 5.40
CA ALA A 12 -1.32 -26.44 6.07
C ALA A 12 -2.04 -25.51 5.09
N VAL A 13 -1.34 -25.05 4.05
CA VAL A 13 -1.92 -24.24 2.97
C VAL A 13 -2.93 -25.05 2.15
N CYS A 14 -2.65 -26.31 1.86
CA CYS A 14 -3.58 -27.20 1.14
C CYS A 14 -4.81 -27.56 1.98
N THR A 15 -4.68 -27.70 3.31
CA THR A 15 -5.82 -27.96 4.20
C THR A 15 -6.69 -26.73 4.43
N LEU A 16 -6.11 -25.52 4.47
CA LEU A 16 -6.85 -24.25 4.50
C LEU A 16 -7.60 -23.99 3.19
N LEU A 17 -7.03 -24.37 2.05
CA LEU A 17 -7.69 -24.28 0.73
C LEU A 17 -8.85 -25.26 0.56
N GLY A 18 -8.89 -26.36 1.34
CA GLY A 18 -9.96 -27.37 1.30
C GLY A 18 -11.18 -27.07 2.17
N LEU A 19 -11.11 -26.12 3.09
CA LEU A 19 -12.13 -25.86 4.10
C LEU A 19 -12.94 -24.58 3.93
N THR A 20 -12.63 -23.72 2.91
CA THR A 20 -13.34 -22.46 2.73
C THR A 20 -13.93 -22.32 1.33
N LEU A 21 -15.08 -22.91 1.15
CA LEU A 21 -16.02 -22.53 0.11
C LEU A 21 -16.93 -21.42 0.65
N ILE A 22 -16.45 -20.16 0.75
CA ILE A 22 -17.31 -18.95 0.73
C ILE A 22 -16.40 -17.71 0.69
N ALA A 23 -16.42 -16.98 -0.42
CA ALA A 23 -16.22 -15.56 -0.73
C ALA A 23 -15.06 -14.80 -0.05
N GLU A 24 -14.39 -13.97 -0.63
CA GLU A 24 -14.16 -13.05 -1.78
C GLU A 24 -13.27 -11.86 -1.43
N PRO A 25 -12.47 -11.37 -2.35
CA PRO A 25 -11.71 -10.13 -2.25
C PRO A 25 -10.88 -9.53 -3.33
N VAL A 26 -10.33 -8.33 -3.26
CA VAL A 26 -9.46 -7.68 -4.24
C VAL A 26 -8.62 -6.55 -3.76
N LEU A 27 -7.45 -6.45 -4.35
CA LEU A 27 -6.44 -5.44 -4.14
C LEU A 27 -6.43 -4.37 -5.21
N ALA A 28 -6.05 -3.15 -4.82
CA ALA A 28 -5.48 -2.17 -5.71
C ALA A 28 -3.98 -2.07 -5.42
N GLU A 29 -3.20 -2.44 -6.39
CA GLU A 29 -1.76 -2.36 -6.39
C GLU A 29 -1.30 -1.34 -7.43
N PRO A 30 -0.24 -0.54 -7.18
CA PRO A 30 0.24 0.44 -8.15
C PRO A 30 0.56 -0.14 -9.52
N TYR A 31 1.04 -1.39 -9.59
CA TYR A 31 1.35 -2.04 -10.86
C TYR A 31 0.12 -2.20 -11.77
N LEU A 32 -1.09 -2.37 -11.21
CA LEU A 32 -2.32 -2.43 -12.01
C LEU A 32 -2.63 -1.09 -12.68
N ALA A 33 -2.34 0.00 -11.96
CA ALA A 33 -2.49 1.34 -12.51
C ALA A 33 -1.45 1.61 -13.62
N VAL A 34 -0.22 1.10 -13.49
CA VAL A 34 0.81 1.16 -14.54
C VAL A 34 0.41 0.31 -15.75
N ALA A 35 -0.02 -0.93 -15.53
CA ALA A 35 -0.40 -1.87 -16.59
C ALA A 35 -1.53 -1.36 -17.48
N ASN A 36 -2.42 -0.51 -16.95
CA ASN A 36 -3.62 -0.02 -17.64
C ASN A 36 -3.62 1.49 -17.92
N GLY A 37 -2.59 2.23 -17.51
CA GLY A 37 -2.54 3.68 -17.62
C GLY A 37 -3.57 4.41 -16.73
N PHE A 38 -4.02 3.78 -15.64
CA PHE A 38 -5.02 4.32 -14.73
C PHE A 38 -4.42 5.29 -13.71
N LYS A 39 -5.24 6.20 -13.20
CA LYS A 39 -4.98 7.01 -12.01
C LYS A 39 -5.56 6.34 -10.77
N CYS A 40 -5.06 6.69 -9.59
CA CYS A 40 -5.59 6.18 -8.33
C CYS A 40 -7.07 6.52 -8.16
N ALA A 41 -7.47 7.75 -8.47
CA ALA A 41 -8.84 8.23 -8.40
C ALA A 41 -9.84 7.47 -9.33
N GLN A 42 -9.36 6.76 -10.35
CA GLN A 42 -10.24 5.95 -11.19
C GLN A 42 -10.76 4.71 -10.47
N CYS A 43 -9.98 4.15 -9.53
CA CYS A 43 -10.34 2.92 -8.82
C CYS A 43 -10.71 3.14 -7.36
N HIS A 44 -10.29 4.25 -6.76
CA HIS A 44 -10.46 4.53 -5.33
C HIS A 44 -11.34 5.74 -5.07
N THR A 45 -12.03 5.74 -3.92
CA THR A 45 -12.70 6.94 -3.40
C THR A 45 -11.68 8.00 -3.01
N ASN A 46 -10.55 7.59 -2.43
CA ASN A 46 -9.42 8.47 -2.15
C ASN A 46 -8.61 8.75 -3.43
N PRO A 47 -8.47 10.02 -3.86
CA PRO A 47 -7.72 10.35 -5.08
C PRO A 47 -6.24 9.93 -5.05
N THR A 48 -5.64 9.85 -3.87
CA THR A 48 -4.25 9.40 -3.68
C THR A 48 -4.11 7.87 -3.68
N GLY A 49 -5.23 7.13 -3.77
CA GLY A 49 -5.26 5.67 -3.75
C GLY A 49 -5.41 5.07 -2.35
N GLY A 50 -5.51 3.76 -2.29
CA GLY A 50 -5.77 3.02 -1.06
C GLY A 50 -7.21 3.10 -0.57
N GLY A 51 -7.51 2.43 0.53
CA GLY A 51 -8.83 2.40 1.13
C GLY A 51 -9.92 1.83 0.22
N LYS A 52 -11.15 2.33 0.37
CA LYS A 52 -12.32 1.89 -0.37
C LYS A 52 -12.17 2.05 -1.89
N ARG A 53 -12.48 0.99 -2.63
CA ARG A 53 -12.68 1.08 -4.07
C ARG A 53 -14.01 1.73 -4.39
N ASN A 54 -14.00 2.58 -5.42
CA ASN A 54 -15.21 3.11 -6.02
C ASN A 54 -15.88 2.04 -6.93
N VAL A 55 -17.01 2.37 -7.52
CA VAL A 55 -17.77 1.47 -8.40
C VAL A 55 -16.92 0.92 -9.55
N PHE A 56 -16.10 1.76 -10.20
CA PHE A 56 -15.23 1.31 -11.28
C PHE A 56 -14.14 0.36 -10.76
N GLY A 57 -13.45 0.71 -9.67
CA GLY A 57 -12.38 -0.11 -9.08
C GLY A 57 -12.89 -1.48 -8.64
N MET A 58 -14.08 -1.54 -8.04
CA MET A 58 -14.71 -2.79 -7.63
C MET A 58 -15.14 -3.63 -8.84
N THR A 59 -15.72 -3.01 -9.87
CA THR A 59 -16.10 -3.70 -11.10
C THR A 59 -14.88 -4.25 -11.83
N TYR A 60 -13.82 -3.44 -11.97
CA TYR A 60 -12.55 -3.88 -12.58
C TYR A 60 -11.98 -5.11 -11.84
N ALA A 61 -11.94 -5.02 -10.56
CA ALA A 61 -11.42 -6.08 -9.72
C ALA A 61 -12.19 -7.39 -9.88
N ARG A 62 -13.50 -7.33 -9.88
CA ARG A 62 -14.39 -8.48 -10.02
C ARG A 62 -14.34 -9.12 -11.41
N THR A 63 -14.16 -8.31 -12.47
CA THR A 63 -14.27 -8.79 -13.86
C THR A 63 -12.94 -9.00 -14.54
N GLN A 64 -11.87 -8.31 -14.13
CA GLN A 64 -10.58 -8.32 -14.80
C GLN A 64 -9.47 -9.01 -14.00
N LEU A 65 -9.57 -9.03 -12.66
CA LEU A 65 -8.55 -9.65 -11.82
C LEU A 65 -8.91 -11.10 -11.47
N ALA A 66 -10.18 -11.37 -11.17
CA ALA A 66 -10.60 -12.71 -10.80
C ALA A 66 -10.52 -13.69 -11.97
N ARG A 67 -10.00 -14.91 -11.70
CA ARG A 67 -9.96 -15.98 -12.69
C ARG A 67 -11.36 -16.45 -13.11
N ARG A 68 -12.31 -16.45 -12.17
CA ARG A 68 -13.71 -16.82 -12.40
C ARG A 68 -14.64 -15.83 -11.72
N THR A 69 -15.75 -15.53 -12.38
CA THR A 69 -16.87 -14.78 -11.82
C THR A 69 -17.96 -15.80 -11.45
N VAL A 70 -18.20 -16.03 -10.16
CA VAL A 70 -19.14 -17.06 -9.65
C VAL A 70 -20.39 -16.46 -9.00
N LEU A 71 -20.38 -15.14 -8.66
CA LEU A 71 -21.43 -14.48 -7.90
C LEU A 71 -22.20 -13.42 -8.71
N SER A 72 -22.03 -13.38 -9.99
CA SER A 72 -22.79 -12.47 -10.86
C SER A 72 -23.11 -13.16 -12.16
N ASP A 73 -24.32 -12.96 -12.65
CA ASP A 73 -24.77 -13.26 -14.00
C ASP A 73 -25.25 -11.97 -14.68
N GLU A 74 -25.76 -12.05 -15.91
CA GLU A 74 -26.29 -10.89 -16.64
C GLU A 74 -27.48 -10.23 -15.92
N ALA A 75 -28.26 -10.98 -15.14
CA ALA A 75 -29.42 -10.50 -14.39
C ALA A 75 -29.04 -9.88 -13.03
N SER A 76 -27.85 -10.23 -12.50
CA SER A 76 -27.36 -9.72 -11.21
C SER A 76 -25.92 -9.22 -11.34
N PRO A 77 -25.71 -7.90 -11.56
CA PRO A 77 -24.39 -7.33 -11.82
C PRO A 77 -23.41 -7.46 -10.64
N GLY A 78 -23.84 -8.01 -9.52
CA GLY A 78 -23.02 -8.26 -8.34
C GLY A 78 -22.65 -7.00 -7.55
N TRP A 79 -22.02 -7.19 -6.40
CA TRP A 79 -21.60 -6.13 -5.51
C TRP A 79 -20.54 -5.22 -6.14
N ASN A 80 -20.68 -3.91 -5.99
CA ASN A 80 -19.81 -2.87 -6.53
C ASN A 80 -19.41 -1.80 -5.50
N SER A 81 -19.48 -2.11 -4.22
CA SER A 81 -19.18 -1.22 -3.07
C SER A 81 -20.16 -0.03 -2.92
N SER A 82 -21.27 -0.02 -3.61
CA SER A 82 -22.31 1.02 -3.50
C SER A 82 -23.61 0.42 -2.99
N VAL A 83 -24.09 0.89 -1.86
CA VAL A 83 -25.42 0.54 -1.33
C VAL A 83 -26.50 1.30 -2.10
N ASN A 84 -26.27 2.58 -2.34
CA ASN A 84 -27.10 3.47 -3.12
C ASN A 84 -26.31 4.72 -3.55
N LYS A 85 -26.96 5.71 -4.14
CA LYS A 85 -26.30 6.95 -4.60
C LYS A 85 -25.70 7.80 -3.48
N TRP A 86 -26.07 7.55 -2.20
CA TRP A 86 -25.63 8.32 -1.04
C TRP A 86 -24.64 7.58 -0.14
N LEU A 87 -24.67 6.26 -0.19
CA LEU A 87 -23.92 5.41 0.72
C LEU A 87 -23.12 4.34 -0.04
N GLY A 88 -21.83 4.31 0.22
CA GLY A 88 -20.93 3.23 -0.16
C GLY A 88 -20.32 2.57 1.07
N ILE A 89 -20.17 1.26 1.03
CA ILE A 89 -19.46 0.50 2.06
C ILE A 89 -18.45 -0.44 1.40
N GLY A 90 -17.46 -0.83 2.14
CA GLY A 90 -16.48 -1.82 1.73
C GLY A 90 -15.73 -2.37 2.92
N GLY A 91 -14.94 -3.36 2.69
CA GLY A 91 -14.11 -3.97 3.72
C GLY A 91 -12.89 -4.65 3.15
N ASP A 92 -11.94 -4.91 4.01
CA ASP A 92 -10.69 -5.58 3.74
C ASP A 92 -10.37 -6.47 4.94
N TYR A 93 -10.18 -7.76 4.71
CA TYR A 93 -9.79 -8.71 5.74
C TYR A 93 -8.56 -9.48 5.27
N ARG A 94 -7.55 -9.54 6.09
CA ARG A 94 -6.34 -10.32 5.83
C ARG A 94 -6.08 -11.24 7.01
N GLY A 95 -5.95 -12.50 6.69
CA GLY A 95 -5.49 -13.52 7.62
C GLY A 95 -4.30 -14.22 7.01
N GLY A 96 -3.29 -14.50 7.81
CA GLY A 96 -2.07 -15.06 7.28
C GLY A 96 -1.34 -15.96 8.25
N TYR A 97 -0.32 -16.58 7.71
CA TYR A 97 0.72 -17.31 8.39
C TYR A 97 2.06 -16.72 7.97
N SER A 98 2.93 -16.50 8.90
CA SER A 98 4.34 -16.16 8.66
C SER A 98 5.26 -17.05 9.48
N ASP A 99 6.40 -17.38 8.90
CA ASP A 99 7.48 -18.12 9.52
C ASP A 99 8.78 -17.35 9.28
N VAL A 100 9.42 -16.93 10.34
CA VAL A 100 10.60 -16.07 10.31
C VAL A 100 11.78 -16.82 10.91
N ASP A 101 12.75 -17.14 10.07
CA ASP A 101 14.03 -17.74 10.46
C ASP A 101 15.07 -16.63 10.69
N VAL A 102 15.48 -16.45 11.94
CA VAL A 102 16.47 -15.47 12.36
C VAL A 102 17.74 -16.18 12.80
N PRO A 103 18.92 -15.89 12.21
CA PRO A 103 20.17 -16.53 12.59
C PRO A 103 20.42 -16.51 14.11
N ARG A 104 20.73 -17.66 14.66
CA ARG A 104 21.03 -17.85 16.10
C ARG A 104 19.85 -17.60 17.05
N ARG A 105 18.62 -17.58 16.55
CA ARG A 105 17.38 -17.54 17.35
C ARG A 105 16.50 -18.74 17.03
N SER A 106 15.51 -19.02 17.88
CA SER A 106 14.45 -19.97 17.53
C SER A 106 13.56 -19.36 16.44
N ASP A 107 13.15 -20.18 15.49
CA ASP A 107 12.17 -19.79 14.48
C ASP A 107 10.89 -19.23 15.15
N ASP A 108 10.35 -18.15 14.61
CA ASP A 108 9.11 -17.54 15.08
C ASP A 108 8.03 -17.70 14.01
N SER A 109 7.01 -18.48 14.31
CA SER A 109 5.89 -18.70 13.41
C SER A 109 4.60 -18.18 14.01
N GLN A 110 3.86 -17.41 13.23
CA GLN A 110 2.62 -16.78 13.65
C GLN A 110 1.51 -17.05 12.64
N ALA A 111 0.29 -17.26 13.13
CA ALA A 111 -0.90 -17.36 12.31
C ALA A 111 -2.03 -16.53 12.93
N GLY A 112 -2.73 -15.77 12.12
CA GLY A 112 -3.82 -14.94 12.62
C GLY A 112 -4.29 -13.88 11.64
N VAL A 113 -5.15 -13.01 12.14
CA VAL A 113 -5.60 -11.83 11.40
C VAL A 113 -4.47 -10.82 11.36
N THR A 114 -3.99 -10.47 10.16
CA THR A 114 -2.95 -9.47 9.96
C THR A 114 -3.54 -8.07 9.79
N LYS A 115 -4.74 -7.98 9.19
CA LYS A 115 -5.45 -6.70 9.02
C LYS A 115 -6.94 -6.95 8.76
N SER A 116 -7.80 -6.14 9.38
CA SER A 116 -9.22 -6.08 9.04
C SER A 116 -9.69 -4.63 9.10
N THR A 117 -10.24 -4.12 8.00
CA THR A 117 -10.61 -2.72 7.84
C THR A 117 -12.03 -2.61 7.31
N VAL A 118 -12.78 -1.65 7.79
CA VAL A 118 -14.11 -1.29 7.31
C VAL A 118 -14.07 0.11 6.69
N TYR A 119 -14.69 0.26 5.55
CA TYR A 119 -14.79 1.50 4.81
C TYR A 119 -16.23 1.98 4.72
N VAL A 120 -16.46 3.25 5.00
CA VAL A 120 -17.77 3.91 4.83
C VAL A 120 -17.59 5.20 4.05
N GLU A 121 -18.41 5.38 3.03
CA GLU A 121 -18.46 6.56 2.19
C GLU A 121 -19.88 7.14 2.23
N VAL A 122 -20.05 8.36 2.73
CA VAL A 122 -21.33 9.08 2.75
C VAL A 122 -21.26 10.25 1.78
N LYS A 123 -21.98 10.17 0.68
CA LYS A 123 -22.06 11.21 -0.35
C LYS A 123 -23.16 12.22 0.03
N ALA A 124 -22.81 13.21 0.85
CA ALA A 124 -23.76 14.25 1.27
C ALA A 124 -24.32 15.02 0.07
N VAL A 125 -23.46 15.29 -0.93
CA VAL A 125 -23.86 15.76 -2.26
C VAL A 125 -23.14 14.87 -3.27
N PRO A 126 -23.84 13.96 -3.98
CA PRO A 126 -23.23 13.06 -4.95
C PRO A 126 -22.32 13.80 -5.93
N ASP A 127 -21.12 13.24 -6.16
CA ASP A 127 -20.08 13.77 -7.04
C ASP A 127 -19.48 15.13 -6.63
N ILE A 128 -19.87 15.69 -5.47
CA ILE A 128 -19.37 17.00 -4.99
C ILE A 128 -18.81 16.91 -3.58
N LEU A 129 -19.56 16.34 -2.62
CA LEU A 129 -19.14 16.29 -1.21
C LEU A 129 -19.35 14.90 -0.63
N THR A 130 -18.24 14.30 -0.23
CA THR A 130 -18.18 12.96 0.36
C THR A 130 -17.51 13.01 1.74
N PHE A 131 -18.09 12.36 2.74
CA PHE A 131 -17.45 12.03 3.99
C PHE A 131 -16.96 10.58 3.90
N TYR A 132 -15.70 10.37 4.26
CA TYR A 132 -15.03 9.09 4.16
C TYR A 132 -14.47 8.65 5.51
N PHE A 133 -14.63 7.36 5.81
CA PHE A 133 -14.14 6.72 7.02
C PHE A 133 -13.48 5.40 6.68
N ASP A 134 -12.29 5.19 7.20
CA ASP A 134 -11.47 3.99 7.07
C ASP A 134 -10.99 3.60 8.48
N GLU A 135 -11.53 2.49 9.00
CA GLU A 135 -11.27 2.02 10.35
C GLU A 135 -10.68 0.62 10.31
N GLN A 136 -9.48 0.45 10.86
CA GLN A 136 -8.97 -0.87 11.18
C GLN A 136 -9.65 -1.38 12.44
N VAL A 137 -10.27 -2.56 12.34
CA VAL A 137 -11.04 -3.17 13.45
C VAL A 137 -10.33 -4.38 14.05
N SER A 138 -9.29 -4.89 13.40
CA SER A 138 -8.45 -6.01 13.86
C SER A 138 -7.12 -6.01 13.10
N PRO A 139 -6.01 -6.53 13.68
CA PRO A 139 -5.86 -6.97 15.07
C PRO A 139 -5.80 -5.78 16.04
N GLY A 140 -5.96 -6.06 17.32
CA GLY A 140 -5.88 -5.07 18.39
C GLY A 140 -7.15 -4.21 18.52
N ASN A 141 -6.99 -2.99 19.05
CA ASN A 141 -8.07 -2.03 19.19
C ASN A 141 -8.39 -1.36 17.86
N SER A 142 -9.62 -0.82 17.73
CA SER A 142 -9.98 -0.01 16.55
C SER A 142 -9.04 1.17 16.39
N LEU A 143 -8.53 1.34 15.19
CA LEU A 143 -7.65 2.44 14.80
C LEU A 143 -8.24 3.18 13.60
N GLY A 144 -8.53 4.48 13.79
CA GLY A 144 -8.91 5.36 12.72
C GLY A 144 -7.75 5.61 11.77
N ARG A 145 -7.90 5.17 10.52
CA ARG A 145 -6.87 5.32 9.50
C ARG A 145 -7.08 6.56 8.67
N GLU A 146 -8.27 6.72 8.10
CA GLU A 146 -8.63 7.92 7.35
C GLU A 146 -10.05 8.37 7.72
N ARG A 147 -10.24 9.65 8.05
CA ARG A 147 -11.51 10.27 8.41
C ARG A 147 -11.54 11.68 7.88
N TYR A 148 -12.10 11.90 6.71
CA TYR A 148 -12.04 13.20 6.05
C TYR A 148 -13.31 13.55 5.29
N ALA A 149 -13.50 14.85 5.06
CA ALA A 149 -14.39 15.39 4.06
C ALA A 149 -13.63 15.59 2.75
N LEU A 150 -14.18 15.13 1.63
CA LEU A 150 -13.66 15.29 0.29
C LEU A 150 -14.63 16.13 -0.55
N TRP A 151 -14.18 17.30 -0.95
CA TRP A 151 -14.89 18.17 -1.88
C TRP A 151 -14.27 18.04 -3.28
N THR A 152 -15.12 17.74 -4.30
CA THR A 152 -14.69 17.45 -5.67
C THR A 152 -15.40 18.36 -6.67
N PRO A 153 -15.09 19.68 -6.70
CA PRO A 153 -15.68 20.59 -7.68
C PRO A 153 -15.18 20.28 -9.09
N ALA A 154 -15.84 20.88 -10.08
CA ALA A 154 -15.45 20.81 -11.49
C ALA A 154 -15.27 19.37 -12.02
N ARG A 155 -16.19 18.47 -11.66
CA ARG A 155 -16.20 17.05 -12.05
C ARG A 155 -14.90 16.32 -11.66
N GLY A 156 -14.36 16.61 -10.48
CA GLY A 156 -13.17 15.96 -9.95
C GLY A 156 -11.83 16.43 -10.53
N LYS A 157 -11.82 17.54 -11.30
CA LYS A 157 -10.57 18.17 -11.76
C LYS A 157 -9.74 18.71 -10.58
N TYR A 158 -10.41 19.22 -9.58
CA TYR A 158 -9.83 19.68 -8.32
C TYR A 158 -10.44 18.89 -7.18
N THR A 159 -9.64 18.64 -6.15
CA THR A 159 -10.10 18.03 -4.91
C THR A 159 -9.58 18.83 -3.72
N VAL A 160 -10.41 18.91 -2.68
CA VAL A 160 -9.98 19.41 -1.37
C VAL A 160 -10.38 18.35 -0.35
N LYS A 161 -9.40 17.83 0.37
CA LYS A 161 -9.58 16.86 1.45
C LYS A 161 -9.25 17.54 2.76
N ALA A 162 -10.08 17.39 3.78
CA ALA A 162 -9.85 17.97 5.12
C ALA A 162 -10.22 16.96 6.19
N GLY A 163 -9.33 16.72 7.14
CA GLY A 163 -9.43 15.75 8.23
C GLY A 163 -8.18 14.91 8.34
N GLN A 164 -8.32 13.66 8.79
CA GLN A 164 -7.24 12.70 8.96
C GLN A 164 -7.07 11.86 7.68
N PHE A 165 -5.86 11.79 7.15
CA PHE A 165 -5.56 11.03 5.92
C PHE A 165 -4.08 10.65 5.82
N PHE A 166 -3.77 9.67 4.94
CA PHE A 166 -2.39 9.34 4.60
C PHE A 166 -1.82 10.35 3.62
N LEU A 167 -0.62 10.84 3.92
CA LEU A 167 0.06 11.86 3.13
C LEU A 167 0.39 11.39 1.70
N PRO A 168 0.34 12.28 0.71
CA PRO A 168 0.73 11.99 -0.65
C PRO A 168 2.26 11.97 -0.77
N TYR A 169 2.85 10.77 -0.86
CA TYR A 169 4.29 10.58 -1.00
C TYR A 169 4.60 9.24 -1.65
N GLY A 170 5.52 9.20 -2.61
CA GLY A 170 6.02 7.99 -3.26
C GLY A 170 4.95 7.09 -3.88
N LEU A 171 5.31 5.83 -4.07
CA LEU A 171 4.39 4.77 -4.48
C LEU A 171 3.60 4.25 -3.28
N ARG A 172 2.30 4.15 -3.42
CA ARG A 172 1.41 3.62 -2.39
C ARG A 172 1.34 2.09 -2.49
N LEU A 173 2.43 1.44 -2.07
CA LEU A 173 2.59 -0.01 -2.12
C LEU A 173 1.65 -0.69 -1.12
N GLN A 174 1.23 -1.92 -1.44
CA GLN A 174 0.51 -2.77 -0.48
C GLN A 174 1.42 -3.26 0.64
N ASP A 175 2.68 -3.55 0.35
CA ASP A 175 3.69 -3.90 1.33
C ASP A 175 4.13 -2.64 2.08
N ASP A 176 3.50 -2.37 3.23
CA ASP A 176 3.85 -1.28 4.11
C ASP A 176 5.14 -1.51 4.89
N THR A 177 5.72 -2.73 4.80
CA THR A 177 7.05 -3.05 5.34
C THR A 177 8.19 -2.79 4.36
N ALA A 178 7.91 -2.35 3.13
CA ALA A 178 8.92 -1.95 2.16
C ALA A 178 9.82 -0.84 2.74
N PHE A 179 11.13 -0.90 2.47
CA PHE A 179 12.07 0.08 3.04
C PHE A 179 11.69 1.52 2.72
N VAL A 180 11.27 1.82 1.49
CA VAL A 180 10.78 3.15 1.09
C VAL A 180 9.58 3.60 1.92
N ARG A 181 8.72 2.69 2.38
CA ARG A 181 7.56 3.00 3.21
C ARG A 181 7.93 3.13 4.69
N GLN A 182 8.78 2.22 5.19
CA GLN A 182 9.20 2.22 6.60
C GLN A 182 10.13 3.39 6.92
N ARG A 183 11.01 3.78 6.00
CA ARG A 183 11.98 4.84 6.25
C ARG A 183 11.40 6.24 6.03
N SER A 184 10.52 6.42 5.08
CA SER A 184 9.77 7.67 4.96
C SER A 184 8.83 7.90 6.16
N GLY A 185 8.40 6.83 6.85
CA GLY A 185 7.39 6.90 7.90
C GLY A 185 5.98 7.18 7.35
N ILE A 186 5.81 7.22 6.03
CA ILE A 186 4.52 7.41 5.35
C ILE A 186 4.00 6.05 4.89
N ASN A 187 3.47 5.28 5.80
CA ASN A 187 2.88 3.96 5.60
C ASN A 187 1.37 3.97 5.95
N PHE A 188 0.73 2.80 6.04
CA PHE A 188 -0.70 2.71 6.34
C PHE A 188 -1.07 2.84 7.82
N ASP A 189 -0.11 3.08 8.70
CA ASP A 189 -0.30 3.20 10.15
C ASP A 189 -0.05 4.63 10.67
N THR A 190 0.36 5.55 9.78
CA THR A 190 0.72 6.94 10.12
C THR A 190 -0.14 7.96 9.36
N PRO A 191 -1.47 8.01 9.60
CA PRO A 191 -2.29 9.10 9.09
C PRO A 191 -1.97 10.40 9.81
N ASP A 192 -2.26 11.53 9.18
CA ASP A 192 -2.10 12.86 9.78
C ASP A 192 -3.34 13.74 9.57
N ASP A 193 -3.56 14.70 10.46
CA ASP A 193 -4.66 15.65 10.41
C ASP A 193 -4.25 16.92 9.63
N GLY A 194 -5.07 17.32 8.66
CA GLY A 194 -4.76 18.51 7.86
C GLY A 194 -5.68 18.74 6.67
N VAL A 195 -5.12 19.41 5.66
CA VAL A 195 -5.80 19.74 4.40
C VAL A 195 -4.90 19.31 3.23
N GLU A 196 -5.51 18.68 2.22
CA GLU A 196 -4.87 18.32 0.96
C GLU A 196 -5.62 18.97 -0.21
N LEU A 197 -4.88 19.59 -1.11
CA LEU A 197 -5.36 20.10 -2.39
C LEU A 197 -4.89 19.16 -3.50
N GLY A 198 -5.81 18.68 -4.32
CA GLY A 198 -5.52 17.79 -5.44
C GLY A 198 -5.85 18.43 -6.79
N LEU A 199 -5.07 18.07 -7.81
CA LEU A 199 -5.25 18.46 -9.21
C LEU A 199 -5.20 17.21 -10.09
N GLU A 200 -6.33 16.93 -10.78
CA GLU A 200 -6.48 15.79 -11.68
C GLU A 200 -6.68 16.25 -13.13
N LEU A 201 -5.60 16.36 -13.89
CA LEU A 201 -5.63 16.67 -15.33
C LEU A 201 -5.50 15.39 -16.17
N PRO A 202 -5.80 15.38 -17.47
CA PRO A 202 -5.75 14.16 -18.28
C PRO A 202 -4.46 13.33 -18.14
N LYS A 203 -3.31 13.99 -18.06
CA LYS A 203 -1.98 13.34 -17.95
C LYS A 203 -1.25 13.64 -16.66
N TRP A 204 -1.82 14.40 -15.75
CA TRP A 204 -1.22 14.78 -14.50
C TRP A 204 -2.11 14.44 -13.32
N SER A 205 -1.51 14.03 -12.23
CA SER A 205 -2.11 13.97 -10.90
C SER A 205 -1.12 14.64 -9.94
N ALA A 206 -1.58 15.60 -9.16
CA ALA A 206 -0.73 16.28 -8.19
C ALA A 206 -1.52 16.55 -6.90
N GLN A 207 -0.86 16.43 -5.76
CA GLN A 207 -1.43 16.67 -4.43
C GLN A 207 -0.44 17.49 -3.59
N LEU A 208 -0.97 18.44 -2.87
CA LEU A 208 -0.26 19.24 -1.88
C LEU A 208 -1.01 19.16 -0.55
N ALA A 209 -0.37 18.65 0.48
CA ALA A 209 -0.93 18.55 1.83
C ALA A 209 -0.17 19.42 2.82
N ALA A 210 -0.91 20.02 3.75
CA ALA A 210 -0.39 20.67 4.94
C ALA A 210 -1.06 20.03 6.16
N THR A 211 -0.27 19.50 7.08
CA THR A 211 -0.73 18.68 8.21
C THR A 211 0.04 18.95 9.49
N ASN A 212 -0.36 18.33 10.59
CA ASN A 212 0.17 18.57 11.94
C ASN A 212 1.48 17.85 12.25
N GLY A 213 2.04 17.05 11.32
CA GLY A 213 3.35 16.40 11.50
C GLY A 213 3.31 15.11 12.34
N THR A 214 2.41 14.17 12.01
CA THR A 214 2.37 12.83 12.65
C THR A 214 3.17 11.77 11.91
N ALA A 215 3.42 11.93 10.63
CA ALA A 215 4.21 10.97 9.86
C ALA A 215 5.66 10.94 10.37
N GLY A 216 6.00 9.84 11.05
CA GLY A 216 7.29 9.65 11.70
C GLY A 216 7.35 9.99 13.19
N GLY A 217 6.24 10.41 13.81
CA GLY A 217 6.14 10.67 15.26
C GLY A 217 4.75 11.19 15.66
N GLY A 218 4.42 11.13 16.94
CA GLY A 218 3.09 11.54 17.44
C GLY A 218 2.75 13.01 17.18
N SER A 219 1.47 13.32 16.97
CA SER A 219 0.96 14.70 16.86
C SER A 219 1.19 15.46 18.16
N GLU A 220 1.94 16.56 18.08
CA GLU A 220 2.19 17.46 19.21
C GLU A 220 2.08 18.92 18.72
N PRO A 221 1.64 19.87 19.58
CA PRO A 221 1.61 21.27 19.20
C PRO A 221 2.99 21.79 18.78
N GLY A 222 3.05 22.55 17.68
CA GLY A 222 4.27 23.14 17.16
C GLY A 222 5.01 22.27 16.13
N LYS A 223 4.33 21.29 15.54
CA LYS A 223 4.79 20.53 14.39
C LYS A 223 4.00 20.94 13.16
N ASP A 224 4.69 21.11 12.07
CA ASP A 224 4.09 21.39 10.76
C ASP A 224 4.68 20.43 9.72
N GLN A 225 3.82 19.85 8.89
CA GLN A 225 4.26 18.98 7.82
C GLN A 225 3.64 19.42 6.48
N THR A 226 4.49 19.53 5.47
CA THR A 226 4.07 19.79 4.09
C THR A 226 4.48 18.62 3.22
N SER A 227 3.56 18.08 2.45
CA SER A 227 3.82 17.00 1.50
C SER A 227 3.31 17.38 0.12
N LEU A 228 4.16 17.22 -0.90
CA LEU A 228 3.83 17.43 -2.31
C LEU A 228 4.14 16.16 -3.07
N SER A 229 3.21 15.72 -3.91
CA SER A 229 3.44 14.63 -4.87
C SER A 229 2.87 15.00 -6.21
N ALA A 230 3.60 14.73 -7.29
CA ALA A 230 3.12 14.97 -8.66
C ALA A 230 3.55 13.83 -9.57
N THR A 231 2.62 13.34 -10.41
CA THR A 231 2.85 12.22 -11.33
C THR A 231 2.40 12.61 -12.74
N TYR A 232 3.28 12.43 -13.71
CA TYR A 232 2.96 12.47 -15.13
C TYR A 232 2.65 11.08 -15.64
N ILE A 233 1.51 10.88 -16.32
CA ILE A 233 0.94 9.59 -16.64
C ILE A 233 0.73 9.46 -18.15
N GLN A 234 1.25 8.40 -18.72
CA GLN A 234 1.07 7.95 -20.09
C GLN A 234 0.47 6.54 -20.10
N PRO A 235 -0.06 6.05 -21.23
CA PRO A 235 -0.70 4.74 -21.29
C PRO A 235 0.18 3.55 -20.87
N ARG A 236 1.51 3.66 -21.04
CA ARG A 236 2.45 2.58 -20.76
C ARG A 236 3.52 2.91 -19.73
N TRP A 237 3.57 4.15 -19.25
CA TRP A 237 4.55 4.55 -18.25
C TRP A 237 4.06 5.75 -17.46
N ARG A 238 4.65 5.94 -16.33
CA ARG A 238 4.49 7.13 -15.49
C ARG A 238 5.79 7.45 -14.79
N VAL A 239 5.95 8.71 -14.45
CA VAL A 239 7.03 9.20 -13.61
C VAL A 239 6.47 10.24 -12.67
N GLY A 240 6.91 10.23 -11.44
CA GLY A 240 6.47 11.16 -10.41
C GLY A 240 7.60 11.50 -9.47
N ALA A 241 7.42 12.60 -8.76
CA ALA A 241 8.30 13.02 -7.69
C ALA A 241 7.49 13.48 -6.49
N SER A 242 8.05 13.29 -5.30
CA SER A 242 7.47 13.79 -4.06
C SER A 242 8.50 14.57 -3.27
N TYR A 243 7.98 15.50 -2.48
CA TYR A 243 8.72 16.26 -1.47
C TYR A 243 7.93 16.24 -0.18
N ASN A 244 8.61 16.08 0.94
CA ASN A 244 8.02 16.21 2.26
C ASN A 244 8.98 16.97 3.18
N LEU A 245 8.44 17.89 3.94
CA LEU A 245 9.13 18.59 5.02
C LEU A 245 8.29 18.41 6.28
N ASN A 246 8.88 17.84 7.31
CA ASN A 246 8.32 17.75 8.66
C ASN A 246 9.19 18.56 9.59
N ASP A 247 8.67 19.68 10.07
CA ASP A 247 9.31 20.60 11.02
C ASP A 247 8.86 20.21 12.45
N ASP A 248 9.81 19.82 13.30
CA ASP A 248 9.57 19.39 14.68
C ASP A 248 10.64 20.04 15.58
N PRO A 249 10.25 20.64 16.72
CA PRO A 249 11.24 21.20 17.66
C PRO A 249 12.37 20.26 18.11
N ARG A 250 12.21 18.96 17.88
CA ARG A 250 13.21 17.92 18.17
C ARG A 250 14.13 17.62 16.98
N GLY A 251 13.82 18.14 15.80
CA GLY A 251 14.60 17.96 14.59
C GLY A 251 13.71 17.93 13.35
N ASP A 252 14.28 18.40 12.25
CA ASP A 252 13.61 18.48 10.96
C ASP A 252 13.86 17.21 10.14
N ARG A 253 12.87 16.82 9.37
CA ARG A 253 12.99 15.76 8.38
C ARG A 253 12.60 16.29 7.01
N THR A 254 13.53 16.24 6.07
CA THR A 254 13.30 16.58 4.67
C THR A 254 13.40 15.33 3.82
N MET A 255 12.41 15.07 2.95
CA MET A 255 12.39 13.87 2.12
C MET A 255 12.09 14.20 0.67
N TYR A 256 12.78 13.53 -0.22
CA TYR A 256 12.56 13.56 -1.67
C TYR A 256 12.35 12.15 -2.17
N ALA A 257 11.35 11.94 -3.03
CA ALA A 257 11.17 10.71 -3.76
C ALA A 257 11.14 10.94 -5.27
N LEU A 258 11.77 10.06 -6.01
CA LEU A 258 11.59 9.90 -7.45
C LEU A 258 11.02 8.51 -7.69
N PHE A 259 9.86 8.42 -8.34
CA PHE A 259 9.19 7.15 -8.54
C PHE A 259 8.56 7.02 -9.92
N GLY A 260 8.26 5.80 -10.30
CA GLY A 260 7.62 5.58 -11.58
C GLY A 260 7.23 4.13 -11.83
N GLY A 261 6.74 3.91 -13.05
CA GLY A 261 6.43 2.57 -13.53
C GLY A 261 6.36 2.50 -15.03
N TRP A 262 6.62 1.32 -15.56
CA TRP A 262 6.62 1.06 -16.99
C TRP A 262 6.00 -0.31 -17.29
N ASN A 263 5.14 -0.35 -18.30
CA ASN A 263 4.50 -1.57 -18.77
C ASN A 263 5.16 -2.08 -20.07
N THR A 264 5.74 -3.26 -20.00
CA THR A 264 6.38 -3.97 -21.14
C THR A 264 5.51 -5.12 -21.68
N GLY A 265 4.18 -4.99 -21.59
CA GLY A 265 3.23 -6.02 -21.98
C GLY A 265 2.75 -6.84 -20.78
N PRO A 266 3.19 -8.10 -20.59
CA PRO A 266 2.72 -8.87 -19.43
C PRO A 266 3.38 -8.46 -18.12
N ILE A 267 4.46 -7.65 -18.17
CA ILE A 267 5.20 -7.21 -16.98
C ILE A 267 5.02 -5.72 -16.76
N ALA A 268 4.55 -5.35 -15.58
CA ALA A 268 4.53 -3.98 -15.07
C ALA A 268 5.68 -3.80 -14.08
N TRP A 269 6.54 -2.83 -14.35
CA TRP A 269 7.68 -2.45 -13.51
C TRP A 269 7.31 -1.27 -12.63
N LEU A 270 7.78 -1.26 -11.40
CA LEU A 270 7.74 -0.15 -10.46
C LEU A 270 9.15 0.14 -9.98
N ALA A 271 9.45 1.40 -9.72
CA ALA A 271 10.69 1.80 -9.06
C ALA A 271 10.45 3.05 -8.22
N GLU A 272 11.15 3.15 -7.09
CA GLU A 272 11.17 4.31 -6.22
C GLU A 272 12.57 4.48 -5.62
N LEU A 273 13.01 5.72 -5.50
CA LEU A 273 14.24 6.14 -4.84
C LEU A 273 13.90 7.27 -3.89
N ASP A 274 14.21 7.09 -2.62
CA ASP A 274 14.04 8.07 -1.56
C ASP A 274 15.39 8.58 -1.06
N LEU A 275 15.48 9.90 -0.88
CA LEU A 275 16.52 10.59 -0.13
C LEU A 275 15.85 11.26 1.07
N ILE A 276 16.26 10.90 2.27
CA ILE A 276 15.70 11.38 3.52
C ILE A 276 16.83 12.00 4.34
N THR A 277 16.70 13.25 4.72
CA THR A 277 17.64 13.95 5.60
C THR A 277 16.97 14.21 6.93
N ASP A 278 17.52 13.64 8.00
CA ASP A 278 17.16 13.93 9.39
C ASP A 278 18.17 14.92 9.96
N ASP A 279 17.72 16.08 10.40
CA ASP A 279 18.55 17.07 11.10
C ASP A 279 18.11 17.18 12.56
N VAL A 280 18.93 16.67 13.48
CA VAL A 280 18.60 16.61 14.91
C VAL A 280 19.46 17.58 15.69
N PRO A 281 18.88 18.61 16.36
CA PRO A 281 19.63 19.60 17.13
C PRO A 281 20.63 18.95 18.11
N GLY A 282 21.90 19.30 17.97
CA GLY A 282 22.99 18.79 18.80
C GLY A 282 23.56 17.43 18.40
N PHE A 283 22.97 16.74 17.42
CA PHE A 283 23.46 15.46 16.90
C PHE A 283 23.92 15.55 15.43
N GLY A 284 23.55 16.63 14.73
CA GLY A 284 23.88 16.84 13.33
C GLY A 284 22.87 16.24 12.35
N SER A 285 23.25 16.26 11.07
CA SER A 285 22.43 15.77 9.95
C SER A 285 22.82 14.34 9.58
N ARG A 286 21.86 13.55 9.13
CA ARG A 286 22.02 12.18 8.64
C ARG A 286 21.21 11.99 7.37
N ASP A 287 21.86 11.52 6.32
CA ASP A 287 21.18 11.13 5.09
C ASP A 287 20.90 9.64 5.06
N ILE A 288 19.69 9.29 4.61
CA ILE A 288 19.18 7.92 4.47
C ILE A 288 18.78 7.73 3.00
N TYR A 289 19.19 6.63 2.41
CA TYR A 289 18.81 6.26 1.04
C TYR A 289 17.99 4.98 1.06
N ALA A 290 16.82 5.00 0.44
CA ALA A 290 16.00 3.81 0.25
C ALA A 290 15.63 3.66 -1.22
N THR A 291 15.68 2.44 -1.74
CA THR A 291 15.38 2.13 -3.14
C THR A 291 14.51 0.90 -3.23
N LEU A 292 13.59 0.89 -4.18
CA LEU A 292 12.76 -0.25 -4.52
C LEU A 292 12.72 -0.42 -6.05
N VAL A 293 12.87 -1.65 -6.50
CA VAL A 293 12.56 -2.07 -7.89
C VAL A 293 11.70 -3.32 -7.83
N GLU A 294 10.53 -3.27 -8.48
CA GLU A 294 9.55 -4.34 -8.48
C GLU A 294 9.11 -4.69 -9.90
N GLY A 295 9.09 -5.98 -10.23
CA GLY A 295 8.53 -6.51 -11.46
C GLY A 295 7.30 -7.37 -11.16
N ASN A 296 6.18 -7.07 -11.81
CA ASN A 296 4.90 -7.78 -11.68
C ASN A 296 4.56 -8.46 -12.99
N TRP A 297 4.70 -9.77 -13.06
CA TRP A 297 4.41 -10.56 -14.23
C TRP A 297 3.02 -11.19 -14.14
N ARG A 298 2.09 -10.65 -14.93
CA ARG A 298 0.73 -11.18 -15.07
C ARG A 298 0.72 -12.28 -16.14
N PHE A 299 0.98 -13.51 -15.75
CA PHE A 299 1.12 -14.65 -16.69
C PHE A 299 -0.21 -15.35 -17.00
N GLY A 300 -1.31 -14.90 -16.43
CA GLY A 300 -2.66 -15.39 -16.71
C GLY A 300 -3.70 -14.63 -15.89
N THR A 301 -4.98 -14.75 -16.27
CA THR A 301 -6.06 -14.15 -15.49
C THR A 301 -6.08 -14.74 -14.09
N GLY A 302 -6.08 -13.89 -13.09
CA GLY A 302 -6.03 -14.27 -11.69
C GLY A 302 -4.65 -14.63 -11.17
N HIS A 303 -3.57 -14.46 -11.95
CA HIS A 303 -2.22 -14.81 -11.52
C HIS A 303 -1.25 -13.66 -11.76
N ASN A 304 -0.50 -13.32 -10.73
CA ASN A 304 0.63 -12.39 -10.78
C ASN A 304 1.83 -12.99 -10.04
N LEU A 305 3.01 -12.90 -10.60
CA LEU A 305 4.27 -13.18 -9.92
C LEU A 305 5.00 -11.85 -9.73
N LYS A 306 5.21 -11.47 -8.50
CA LYS A 306 5.90 -10.26 -8.08
C LYS A 306 7.31 -10.63 -7.64
N ALA A 307 8.31 -9.93 -8.15
CA ALA A 307 9.69 -9.99 -7.68
C ALA A 307 10.14 -8.57 -7.31
N THR A 308 10.70 -8.40 -6.13
CA THR A 308 11.11 -7.10 -5.59
C THR A 308 12.53 -7.16 -5.09
N TYR A 309 13.31 -6.15 -5.43
CA TYR A 309 14.61 -5.84 -4.84
C TYR A 309 14.51 -4.50 -4.12
N GLU A 310 15.03 -4.44 -2.91
CA GLU A 310 15.09 -3.23 -2.11
C GLU A 310 16.47 -3.05 -1.51
N PHE A 311 16.90 -1.81 -1.44
CA PHE A 311 18.15 -1.40 -0.80
C PHE A 311 17.86 -0.27 0.19
N LEU A 312 18.55 -0.30 1.31
CA LEU A 312 18.50 0.71 2.36
C LEU A 312 19.90 0.98 2.87
N ASP A 313 20.30 2.23 2.80
CA ASP A 313 21.41 2.79 3.55
C ASP A 313 20.83 3.68 4.65
N PRO A 314 20.86 3.27 5.92
CA PRO A 314 20.23 4.02 7.00
C PRO A 314 21.07 5.21 7.49
N SER A 315 22.33 5.35 7.06
CA SER A 315 23.16 6.48 7.44
C SER A 315 24.42 6.57 6.57
N ASP A 316 24.54 7.61 5.78
CA ASP A 316 25.73 7.93 5.00
C ASP A 316 27.02 8.15 5.85
N ALA A 317 26.86 8.38 7.15
CA ALA A 317 27.97 8.55 8.08
C ALA A 317 28.48 7.23 8.69
N ALA A 318 27.74 6.14 8.57
CA ALA A 318 28.12 4.81 9.04
C ALA A 318 28.60 3.97 7.85
N SER A 319 29.44 2.97 8.13
CA SER A 319 29.85 1.97 7.14
C SER A 319 29.37 0.59 7.57
N GLU A 320 29.04 -0.26 6.61
CA GLU A 320 28.57 -1.63 6.82
C GLU A 320 27.21 -1.71 7.55
N ASP A 321 26.34 -0.68 7.37
CA ASP A 321 24.99 -0.68 7.93
C ASP A 321 23.88 -0.81 6.85
N GLU A 322 24.28 -0.98 5.58
CA GLU A 322 23.38 -1.17 4.45
C GLU A 322 22.58 -2.47 4.60
N GLN A 323 21.39 -2.46 4.04
CA GLN A 323 20.47 -3.59 4.07
C GLN A 323 19.86 -3.80 2.68
N GLU A 324 19.70 -5.06 2.33
CA GLU A 324 19.02 -5.48 1.11
C GLU A 324 17.86 -6.40 1.45
N ARG A 325 16.81 -6.36 0.63
CA ARG A 325 15.70 -7.29 0.70
C ARG A 325 15.34 -7.80 -0.70
N TYR A 326 15.27 -9.09 -0.83
CA TYR A 326 14.80 -9.79 -2.03
C TYR A 326 13.46 -10.46 -1.70
N SER A 327 12.46 -10.23 -2.53
CA SER A 327 11.14 -10.83 -2.33
C SER A 327 10.62 -11.46 -3.59
N VAL A 328 9.97 -12.62 -3.46
CA VAL A 328 9.18 -13.24 -4.52
C VAL A 328 7.82 -13.59 -3.95
N VAL A 329 6.76 -13.10 -4.58
CA VAL A 329 5.38 -13.30 -4.13
C VAL A 329 4.52 -13.76 -5.29
N TRP A 330 3.87 -14.89 -5.14
CA TRP A 330 2.81 -15.32 -6.04
C TRP A 330 1.45 -14.87 -5.50
N GLU A 331 0.73 -14.14 -6.33
CA GLU A 331 -0.62 -13.65 -6.05
C GLU A 331 -1.61 -14.41 -6.94
N HIS A 332 -2.67 -14.94 -6.34
CA HIS A 332 -3.72 -15.66 -7.04
C HIS A 332 -5.10 -15.16 -6.64
N SER A 333 -5.91 -14.77 -7.61
CA SER A 333 -7.30 -14.36 -7.44
C SER A 333 -8.22 -15.41 -8.08
N PRO A 334 -8.57 -16.50 -7.38
CA PRO A 334 -9.33 -17.62 -7.95
C PRO A 334 -10.76 -17.25 -8.36
N ILE A 335 -11.39 -16.41 -7.57
CA ILE A 335 -12.76 -15.91 -7.78
C ILE A 335 -12.83 -14.42 -7.45
N GLN A 336 -13.97 -13.77 -7.73
CA GLN A 336 -14.17 -12.40 -7.31
C GLN A 336 -13.94 -12.27 -5.81
N PHE A 337 -13.37 -11.11 -5.42
CA PHE A 337 -13.22 -10.69 -4.05
C PHE A 337 -12.30 -11.61 -3.20
N LEU A 338 -11.54 -12.58 -3.76
CA LEU A 338 -10.57 -13.46 -3.09
C LEU A 338 -9.18 -13.41 -3.73
N GLN A 339 -8.20 -13.05 -2.95
CA GLN A 339 -6.80 -13.19 -3.32
C GLN A 339 -6.06 -14.03 -2.27
N THR A 340 -5.25 -14.94 -2.73
CA THR A 340 -4.25 -15.62 -1.92
C THR A 340 -2.87 -15.10 -2.33
N ARG A 341 -1.99 -14.97 -1.36
CA ARG A 341 -0.59 -14.57 -1.57
C ARG A 341 0.30 -15.57 -0.86
N VAL A 342 1.34 -16.01 -1.54
CA VAL A 342 2.39 -16.85 -0.94
C VAL A 342 3.72 -16.23 -1.34
N GLY A 343 4.56 -15.95 -0.38
CA GLY A 343 5.81 -15.24 -0.64
C GLY A 343 6.95 -15.68 0.25
N PHE A 344 8.13 -15.33 -0.25
CA PHE A 344 9.39 -15.49 0.46
C PHE A 344 10.16 -14.18 0.37
N ARG A 345 10.77 -13.78 1.49
CA ARG A 345 11.63 -12.62 1.62
C ARG A 345 12.95 -13.05 2.23
N ALA A 346 14.05 -12.66 1.63
CA ALA A 346 15.39 -12.82 2.16
C ALA A 346 15.98 -11.44 2.49
N TYR A 347 16.46 -11.26 3.69
CA TYR A 347 17.09 -10.03 4.16
C TYR A 347 18.58 -10.26 4.33
N ASN A 348 19.39 -9.37 3.80
CA ASN A 348 20.82 -9.31 3.95
C ASN A 348 21.17 -7.91 4.48
N GLY A 349 21.81 -7.83 5.64
CA GLY A 349 22.06 -6.53 6.28
C GLY A 349 23.26 -6.59 7.23
N VAL A 350 23.19 -5.82 8.27
CA VAL A 350 24.32 -5.51 9.16
C VAL A 350 24.93 -6.77 9.79
N PRO A 351 26.22 -7.04 9.59
CA PRO A 351 26.88 -8.15 10.23
C PRO A 351 26.74 -8.11 11.77
N GLY A 352 26.28 -9.22 12.34
CA GLY A 352 26.09 -9.31 13.80
C GLY A 352 24.73 -8.81 14.32
N LEU A 353 23.86 -8.23 13.48
CA LEU A 353 22.49 -7.91 13.79
C LEU A 353 21.53 -8.95 13.18
N PRO A 354 21.13 -10.00 13.91
CA PRO A 354 20.40 -11.13 13.34
C PRO A 354 19.07 -10.73 12.65
N LEU A 355 18.36 -9.73 13.16
CA LEU A 355 17.08 -9.28 12.61
C LEU A 355 17.19 -8.67 11.21
N THR A 356 18.36 -8.14 10.83
CA THR A 356 18.63 -7.62 9.49
C THR A 356 19.09 -8.71 8.51
N ASN A 357 19.24 -9.95 8.98
CA ASN A 357 19.73 -11.11 8.22
C ASN A 357 18.77 -12.29 8.39
N ARG A 358 17.50 -12.09 8.17
CA ARG A 358 16.44 -13.09 8.36
C ARG A 358 15.86 -13.53 7.03
N ASP A 359 15.25 -14.70 7.05
CA ASP A 359 14.38 -15.19 5.98
C ASP A 359 12.94 -15.23 6.49
N GLU A 360 12.00 -14.89 5.63
CA GLU A 360 10.58 -14.88 5.95
C GLU A 360 9.80 -15.64 4.86
N PHE A 361 9.07 -16.67 5.24
CA PHE A 361 8.02 -17.26 4.44
C PHE A 361 6.67 -16.76 4.93
N PHE A 362 5.75 -16.40 4.02
CA PHE A 362 4.39 -16.04 4.39
C PHE A 362 3.35 -16.57 3.42
N ALA A 363 2.16 -16.82 3.95
CA ALA A 363 0.95 -17.08 3.19
C ALA A 363 -0.18 -16.21 3.72
N GLU A 364 -0.91 -15.53 2.85
CA GLU A 364 -1.97 -14.61 3.21
C GLU A 364 -3.23 -14.92 2.40
N LEU A 365 -4.36 -14.92 3.08
CA LEU A 365 -5.69 -14.85 2.50
C LEU A 365 -6.19 -13.41 2.66
N HIS A 366 -6.55 -12.80 1.55
CA HIS A 366 -7.08 -11.44 1.51
C HIS A 366 -8.49 -11.41 0.97
N VAL A 367 -9.42 -10.93 1.79
CA VAL A 367 -10.84 -10.79 1.53
C VAL A 367 -11.21 -9.31 1.46
N TYR A 368 -11.93 -8.84 0.38
CA TYR A 368 -12.40 -7.46 0.24
C TYR A 368 -13.77 -7.38 -0.43
N PHE A 369 -14.55 -6.36 -0.14
CA PHE A 369 -15.87 -6.17 -0.74
C PHE A 369 -16.26 -4.69 -0.87
#